data_1f1ed045fc1f4a6b808a5c402d86815d
#
_entry.id   1f1ed045fc1f4a6b808a5c402d86815d
#
_cell.length_a   1.000
_cell.length_b   1.000
_cell.length_c   1.000
_cell.angle_alpha   90.00
_cell.angle_beta   90.00
_cell.angle_gamma   90.00
#
_symmetry.space_group_name_H-M   'P 1'
#
loop_
_entity.id
_entity.type
_entity.pdbx_description
1 polymer ?
#
loop_
_entity_poly.entity_id
_entity_poly.type
_entity_poly.pdbx_seq_one_letter_code
_entity_poly.pdbx_strand_id
1 'polypeptide(L)'
;MTDERSAGFFAIGLSLQGGGPVAVCCTSGSALLNLHPAVAEAFYQQVPLIVISADRPAAWIGQMDGQTLPQPGVFGSLVKLSVNLPEVQTEEEEWFCNRLINEAILETTHHGKGPVHINVPISEPIYRFTAKALPEVRVITRYQGLSVYDRDYNGLIERLNKYNKRMVVVGQMNLIYLFEKKYTKPLYKHFTWLTEHLGNRTVPGIPIKNFDAAVYAMTPERQDELAPEILITYGGHIVSKQLKKYLRNHPPREHWHIAADGKIADLYGCLTTVIEMDPFEFLEKIAFLLDNRPISYPLMWENYCKTIPEPELPYSEMAVIGKLIRTLPQPSALHLANSSTVRYAQLFAVSPDVEVCCNRGVNGIEGSLSTAIGYAAASDKLNFIVIGDLSFFYDMNALWNRNYSANIRILLLNNEGGEIFHTLPGMDGASRSREFITAEHRTTAKGWAEERGFIYRKVTEEGELEEAMKDFTASGAAPKPMILEVFTDKEKDTALLRGYYHSLT
;
A
#
# COMPACT_ATOMS: atom_id res chain seq x y z
N MET A 1 -14.99 -15.10 7.60
CA MET A 1 -14.59 -14.15 8.66
C MET A 1 -15.84 -13.48 9.20
N THR A 2 -15.92 -13.21 10.48
CA THR A 2 -17.14 -12.66 11.11
C THR A 2 -17.18 -11.12 11.01
N ASP A 3 -16.03 -10.47 11.11
CA ASP A 3 -15.90 -9.02 10.92
C ASP A 3 -15.74 -8.71 9.42
N GLU A 4 -16.73 -8.05 8.83
CA GLU A 4 -16.73 -7.71 7.39
C GLU A 4 -15.63 -6.71 7.03
N ARG A 5 -15.29 -5.79 7.91
CA ARG A 5 -14.18 -4.86 7.70
C ARG A 5 -12.86 -5.65 7.55
N SER A 6 -12.58 -6.53 8.50
CA SER A 6 -11.41 -7.42 8.41
C SER A 6 -11.46 -8.31 7.16
N ALA A 7 -12.66 -8.81 6.78
CA ALA A 7 -12.83 -9.63 5.58
C ALA A 7 -12.49 -8.83 4.30
N GLY A 8 -12.91 -7.57 4.20
CA GLY A 8 -12.59 -6.70 3.08
C GLY A 8 -11.10 -6.46 2.93
N PHE A 9 -10.40 -6.11 4.02
CA PHE A 9 -8.95 -5.93 4.02
C PHE A 9 -8.18 -7.24 3.79
N PHE A 10 -8.67 -8.36 4.30
CA PHE A 10 -8.12 -9.69 4.02
C PHE A 10 -8.19 -10.00 2.51
N ALA A 11 -9.32 -9.69 1.86
CA ALA A 11 -9.47 -9.84 0.41
C ALA A 11 -8.49 -8.95 -0.38
N ILE A 12 -8.22 -7.74 0.08
CA ILE A 12 -7.15 -6.89 -0.48
C ILE A 12 -5.80 -7.62 -0.39
N GLY A 13 -5.45 -8.16 0.76
CA GLY A 13 -4.20 -8.92 0.96
C GLY A 13 -4.05 -10.11 0.01
N LEU A 14 -5.11 -10.89 -0.17
CA LEU A 14 -5.15 -11.99 -1.15
C LEU A 14 -4.92 -11.49 -2.57
N SER A 15 -5.56 -10.37 -2.96
CA SER A 15 -5.41 -9.77 -4.29
C SER A 15 -3.99 -9.24 -4.53
N LEU A 16 -3.38 -8.61 -3.53
CA LEU A 16 -2.00 -8.11 -3.62
C LEU A 16 -1.00 -9.23 -3.84
N GLN A 17 -1.16 -10.35 -3.16
CA GLN A 17 -0.27 -11.50 -3.31
C GLN A 17 -0.54 -12.27 -4.61
N GLY A 18 -1.82 -12.51 -4.94
CA GLY A 18 -2.22 -13.28 -6.13
C GLY A 18 -2.22 -12.49 -7.44
N GLY A 19 -2.16 -11.16 -7.40
CA GLY A 19 -2.13 -10.26 -8.56
C GLY A 19 -3.46 -10.13 -9.34
N GLY A 20 -4.53 -10.82 -8.94
CA GLY A 20 -5.83 -10.86 -9.61
C GLY A 20 -7.01 -10.36 -8.78
N PRO A 21 -8.21 -10.30 -9.37
CA PRO A 21 -9.44 -9.94 -8.66
C PRO A 21 -9.78 -10.95 -7.55
N VAL A 22 -10.23 -10.45 -6.42
CA VAL A 22 -10.72 -11.25 -5.29
C VAL A 22 -12.12 -10.80 -4.90
N ALA A 23 -13.01 -11.74 -4.63
CA ALA A 23 -14.37 -11.44 -4.18
C ALA A 23 -14.50 -11.52 -2.66
N VAL A 24 -15.22 -10.55 -2.08
CA VAL A 24 -15.71 -10.58 -0.70
C VAL A 24 -17.23 -10.53 -0.70
N CYS A 25 -17.86 -11.49 0.02
CA CYS A 25 -19.31 -11.58 0.13
C CYS A 25 -19.76 -11.19 1.54
N CYS A 26 -20.85 -10.45 1.64
CA CYS A 26 -21.48 -10.11 2.91
C CYS A 26 -23.01 -10.25 2.85
N THR A 27 -23.63 -10.33 4.03
CA THR A 27 -25.09 -10.24 4.16
C THR A 27 -25.58 -8.81 3.95
N SER A 28 -26.91 -8.62 3.93
CA SER A 28 -27.53 -7.31 3.78
C SER A 28 -27.41 -6.42 5.01
N GLY A 29 -27.66 -5.13 4.85
CA GLY A 29 -27.71 -4.17 5.93
C GLY A 29 -26.32 -3.61 6.31
N SER A 30 -26.09 -3.38 7.61
CA SER A 30 -24.86 -2.76 8.11
C SER A 30 -23.57 -3.55 7.80
N ALA A 31 -23.65 -4.83 7.52
CA ALA A 31 -22.55 -5.66 7.07
C ALA A 31 -21.86 -5.05 5.83
N LEU A 32 -22.67 -4.60 4.84
CA LEU A 32 -22.13 -3.94 3.65
C LEU A 32 -21.39 -2.64 3.99
N LEU A 33 -21.89 -1.85 4.96
CA LEU A 33 -21.26 -0.60 5.36
C LEU A 33 -19.89 -0.82 6.03
N ASN A 34 -19.69 -1.94 6.70
CA ASN A 34 -18.40 -2.31 7.29
C ASN A 34 -17.31 -2.54 6.24
N LEU A 35 -17.67 -2.77 4.98
CA LEU A 35 -16.70 -2.91 3.88
C LEU A 35 -16.20 -1.57 3.33
N HIS A 36 -16.82 -0.42 3.69
CA HIS A 36 -16.46 0.89 3.15
C HIS A 36 -14.96 1.24 3.30
N PRO A 37 -14.32 1.07 4.47
CA PRO A 37 -12.90 1.38 4.61
C PRO A 37 -12.03 0.56 3.65
N ALA A 38 -12.32 -0.74 3.50
CA ALA A 38 -11.60 -1.62 2.59
C ALA A 38 -11.84 -1.25 1.11
N VAL A 39 -13.07 -0.88 0.75
CA VAL A 39 -13.40 -0.42 -0.61
C VAL A 39 -12.66 0.87 -0.94
N ALA A 40 -12.62 1.84 0.00
CA ALA A 40 -11.88 3.07 -0.18
C ALA A 40 -10.37 2.82 -0.35
N GLU A 41 -9.79 1.96 0.47
CA GLU A 41 -8.38 1.57 0.34
C GLU A 41 -8.13 0.89 -1.03
N ALA A 42 -8.97 -0.08 -1.42
CA ALA A 42 -8.85 -0.78 -2.70
C ALA A 42 -8.96 0.19 -3.90
N PHE A 43 -9.83 1.19 -3.83
CA PHE A 43 -10.00 2.18 -4.87
C PHE A 43 -8.73 3.02 -5.08
N TYR A 44 -8.18 3.59 -4.01
CA TYR A 44 -6.99 4.44 -4.09
C TYR A 44 -5.69 3.66 -4.28
N GLN A 45 -5.63 2.41 -3.82
CA GLN A 45 -4.48 1.53 -4.05
C GLN A 45 -4.57 0.78 -5.39
N GLN A 46 -5.66 0.96 -6.13
CA GLN A 46 -5.94 0.28 -7.40
C GLN A 46 -5.90 -1.25 -7.27
N VAL A 47 -6.59 -1.78 -6.26
CA VAL A 47 -6.73 -3.21 -6.03
C VAL A 47 -8.05 -3.70 -6.64
N PRO A 48 -8.06 -4.74 -7.49
CA PRO A 48 -9.28 -5.27 -8.09
C PRO A 48 -10.05 -6.10 -7.07
N LEU A 49 -10.99 -5.47 -6.38
CA LEU A 49 -11.84 -6.08 -5.36
C LEU A 49 -13.28 -6.20 -5.89
N ILE A 50 -13.91 -7.37 -5.75
CA ILE A 50 -15.30 -7.59 -6.12
C ILE A 50 -16.13 -7.71 -4.84
N VAL A 51 -16.92 -6.69 -4.50
CA VAL A 51 -17.85 -6.75 -3.38
C VAL A 51 -19.16 -7.36 -3.86
N ILE A 52 -19.58 -8.46 -3.23
CA ILE A 52 -20.88 -9.10 -3.50
C ILE A 52 -21.72 -8.98 -2.24
N SER A 53 -22.80 -8.19 -2.28
CA SER A 53 -23.72 -8.03 -1.17
C SER A 53 -25.05 -8.70 -1.42
N ALA A 54 -25.48 -9.57 -0.51
CA ALA A 54 -26.88 -9.96 -0.49
C ALA A 54 -27.74 -8.74 -0.16
N ASP A 55 -28.96 -8.66 -0.68
CA ASP A 55 -29.90 -7.59 -0.39
C ASP A 55 -31.31 -8.15 -0.20
N ARG A 56 -32.18 -7.35 0.41
CA ARG A 56 -33.62 -7.64 0.48
C ARG A 56 -34.31 -7.15 -0.79
N PRO A 57 -35.50 -7.71 -1.15
CA PRO A 57 -36.28 -7.20 -2.26
C PRO A 57 -36.60 -5.71 -2.10
N ALA A 58 -36.54 -4.96 -3.18
CA ALA A 58 -36.70 -3.51 -3.20
C ALA A 58 -37.99 -3.02 -2.52
N ALA A 59 -39.05 -3.81 -2.56
CA ALA A 59 -40.35 -3.48 -1.93
C ALA A 59 -40.27 -3.34 -0.40
N TRP A 60 -39.34 -3.99 0.25
CA TRP A 60 -39.16 -3.95 1.72
C TRP A 60 -38.21 -2.89 2.22
N ILE A 61 -37.43 -2.28 1.34
CA ILE A 61 -36.47 -1.24 1.71
C ILE A 61 -37.19 -0.02 2.23
N GLY A 62 -36.84 0.42 3.46
CA GLY A 62 -37.48 1.55 4.13
C GLY A 62 -38.84 1.25 4.79
N GLN A 63 -39.27 -0.02 4.83
CA GLN A 63 -40.55 -0.45 5.42
C GLN A 63 -40.38 -0.98 6.86
N MET A 64 -39.31 -0.59 7.59
CA MET A 64 -38.98 -1.08 8.94
C MET A 64 -38.69 -2.58 9.01
N ASP A 65 -38.40 -3.22 7.87
CA ASP A 65 -37.97 -4.61 7.85
C ASP A 65 -36.51 -4.74 8.29
N GLY A 66 -36.16 -5.88 8.89
CA GLY A 66 -34.84 -6.12 9.47
C GLY A 66 -33.73 -6.23 8.41
N GLN A 67 -32.58 -5.69 8.72
CA GLN A 67 -31.36 -5.74 7.86
C GLN A 67 -31.59 -5.12 6.47
N THR A 68 -32.33 -4.02 6.38
CA THR A 68 -32.57 -3.29 5.13
C THR A 68 -31.89 -1.92 5.15
N LEU A 69 -31.33 -1.55 4.02
CA LEU A 69 -30.86 -0.20 3.69
C LEU A 69 -30.78 -0.03 2.17
N PRO A 70 -30.75 1.19 1.64
CA PRO A 70 -30.54 1.41 0.20
C PRO A 70 -29.12 1.00 -0.21
N GLN A 71 -28.92 -0.25 -0.68
CA GLN A 71 -27.62 -0.82 -1.03
C GLN A 71 -27.12 -0.49 -2.43
N PRO A 72 -27.98 -0.41 -3.46
CA PRO A 72 -27.52 -0.04 -4.80
C PRO A 72 -26.79 1.31 -4.78
N GLY A 73 -25.54 1.32 -5.27
CA GLY A 73 -24.74 2.54 -5.35
C GLY A 73 -24.20 3.06 -4.01
N VAL A 74 -24.28 2.31 -2.93
CA VAL A 74 -23.87 2.75 -1.57
C VAL A 74 -22.42 3.23 -1.48
N PHE A 75 -21.51 2.68 -2.29
CA PHE A 75 -20.10 3.08 -2.32
C PHE A 75 -19.82 4.34 -3.16
N GLY A 76 -20.82 4.86 -3.88
CA GLY A 76 -20.70 6.07 -4.69
C GLY A 76 -19.52 6.00 -5.67
N SER A 77 -18.64 7.01 -5.61
CA SER A 77 -17.46 7.12 -6.48
C SER A 77 -16.27 6.25 -6.06
N LEU A 78 -16.38 5.47 -4.98
CA LEU A 78 -15.31 4.60 -4.49
C LEU A 78 -15.28 3.22 -5.18
N VAL A 79 -16.17 2.98 -6.14
CA VAL A 79 -16.14 1.79 -7.01
C VAL A 79 -16.14 2.20 -8.47
N LYS A 80 -15.52 1.39 -9.31
CA LYS A 80 -15.50 1.63 -10.76
C LYS A 80 -16.84 1.38 -11.42
N LEU A 81 -17.57 0.38 -10.90
CA LEU A 81 -18.92 0.04 -11.32
C LEU A 81 -19.70 -0.54 -10.14
N SER A 82 -20.97 -0.16 -10.03
CA SER A 82 -21.93 -0.79 -9.13
C SER A 82 -23.09 -1.31 -9.94
N VAL A 83 -23.40 -2.61 -9.84
CA VAL A 83 -24.54 -3.25 -10.52
C VAL A 83 -25.51 -3.80 -9.50
N ASN A 84 -26.81 -3.70 -9.82
CA ASN A 84 -27.89 -4.32 -9.06
C ASN A 84 -28.52 -5.41 -9.90
N LEU A 85 -28.41 -6.66 -9.46
CA LEU A 85 -28.91 -7.79 -10.22
C LEU A 85 -30.45 -7.88 -10.12
N PRO A 86 -31.14 -8.34 -11.17
CA PRO A 86 -32.53 -8.70 -11.06
C PRO A 86 -32.72 -10.02 -10.28
N GLU A 87 -33.88 -10.20 -9.65
CA GLU A 87 -34.32 -11.53 -9.24
C GLU A 87 -34.79 -12.29 -10.49
N VAL A 88 -34.00 -13.29 -10.89
CA VAL A 88 -34.21 -13.99 -12.18
C VAL A 88 -35.49 -14.82 -12.17
N GLN A 89 -36.45 -14.47 -13.02
CA GLN A 89 -37.70 -15.17 -13.25
C GLN A 89 -37.90 -15.59 -14.73
N THR A 90 -37.20 -14.92 -15.63
CA THR A 90 -37.31 -15.06 -17.07
C THR A 90 -35.94 -15.25 -17.73
N GLU A 91 -35.90 -15.77 -18.95
CA GLU A 91 -34.69 -15.91 -19.76
C GLU A 91 -34.03 -14.54 -20.06
N GLU A 92 -34.85 -13.49 -20.22
CA GLU A 92 -34.32 -12.12 -20.42
C GLU A 92 -33.61 -11.61 -19.18
N GLU A 93 -34.17 -11.85 -18.00
CA GLU A 93 -33.53 -11.48 -16.71
C GLU A 93 -32.28 -12.31 -16.45
N GLU A 94 -32.26 -13.61 -16.83
CA GLU A 94 -31.05 -14.43 -16.75
C GLU A 94 -29.94 -13.87 -17.65
N TRP A 95 -30.25 -13.55 -18.90
CA TRP A 95 -29.33 -12.93 -19.83
C TRP A 95 -28.81 -11.59 -19.28
N PHE A 96 -29.70 -10.76 -18.73
CA PHE A 96 -29.35 -9.45 -18.17
C PHE A 96 -28.46 -9.60 -16.94
N CYS A 97 -28.76 -10.50 -16.01
CA CYS A 97 -27.96 -10.84 -14.85
C CYS A 97 -26.55 -11.28 -15.27
N ASN A 98 -26.44 -12.23 -16.21
CA ASN A 98 -25.16 -12.69 -16.74
C ASN A 98 -24.33 -11.54 -17.35
N ARG A 99 -24.96 -10.64 -18.12
CA ARG A 99 -24.29 -9.49 -18.71
C ARG A 99 -23.74 -8.55 -17.64
N LEU A 100 -24.54 -8.17 -16.64
CA LEU A 100 -24.12 -7.27 -15.56
C LEU A 100 -22.92 -7.82 -14.76
N ILE A 101 -22.93 -9.13 -14.48
CA ILE A 101 -21.81 -9.78 -13.77
C ILE A 101 -20.53 -9.70 -14.61
N ASN A 102 -20.61 -10.01 -15.92
CA ASN A 102 -19.45 -9.91 -16.82
C ASN A 102 -18.95 -8.46 -16.91
N GLU A 103 -19.85 -7.48 -17.04
CA GLU A 103 -19.48 -6.05 -17.04
C GLU A 103 -18.71 -5.68 -15.76
N ALA A 104 -19.23 -6.06 -14.59
CA ALA A 104 -18.57 -5.76 -13.31
C ALA A 104 -17.19 -6.42 -13.19
N ILE A 105 -17.07 -7.70 -13.53
CA ILE A 105 -15.79 -8.41 -13.45
C ILE A 105 -14.77 -7.78 -14.39
N LEU A 106 -15.14 -7.51 -15.65
CA LEU A 106 -14.25 -6.92 -16.65
C LEU A 106 -13.84 -5.50 -16.27
N GLU A 107 -14.69 -4.77 -15.54
CA GLU A 107 -14.38 -3.40 -15.12
C GLU A 107 -13.33 -3.34 -14.00
N THR A 108 -13.12 -4.42 -13.26
CA THR A 108 -12.09 -4.46 -12.20
C THR A 108 -10.68 -4.12 -12.69
N THR A 109 -10.39 -4.35 -13.98
CA THR A 109 -9.07 -4.17 -14.59
C THR A 109 -9.04 -3.25 -15.82
N HIS A 110 -10.20 -2.71 -16.22
CA HIS A 110 -10.33 -1.85 -17.39
C HIS A 110 -9.87 -0.42 -17.09
N HIS A 111 -8.93 0.14 -17.86
CA HIS A 111 -8.35 1.48 -17.60
C HIS A 111 -7.91 1.66 -16.13
N GLY A 112 -6.96 0.83 -15.71
CA GLY A 112 -6.52 0.74 -14.31
C GLY A 112 -7.34 -0.26 -13.50
N LYS A 113 -6.75 -0.75 -12.40
CA LYS A 113 -7.42 -1.69 -11.48
C LYS A 113 -8.29 -0.93 -10.47
N GLY A 114 -9.30 -1.61 -9.90
CA GLY A 114 -10.10 -1.04 -8.82
C GLY A 114 -11.29 -1.89 -8.43
N PRO A 115 -11.99 -1.52 -7.34
CA PRO A 115 -13.12 -2.27 -6.82
C PRO A 115 -14.39 -2.08 -7.64
N VAL A 116 -15.26 -3.09 -7.59
CA VAL A 116 -16.61 -3.08 -8.13
C VAL A 116 -17.60 -3.63 -7.09
N HIS A 117 -18.88 -3.29 -7.24
CA HIS A 117 -19.95 -3.76 -6.37
C HIS A 117 -21.03 -4.48 -7.17
N ILE A 118 -21.40 -5.68 -6.72
CA ILE A 118 -22.51 -6.49 -7.25
C ILE A 118 -23.52 -6.67 -6.13
N ASN A 119 -24.66 -5.98 -6.22
CA ASN A 119 -25.77 -6.13 -5.28
C ASN A 119 -26.72 -7.22 -5.76
N VAL A 120 -27.06 -8.14 -4.87
CA VAL A 120 -27.82 -9.36 -5.18
C VAL A 120 -29.10 -9.41 -4.34
N PRO A 121 -30.25 -8.87 -4.83
CA PRO A 121 -31.54 -9.01 -4.16
C PRO A 121 -31.96 -10.49 -4.09
N ILE A 122 -32.43 -10.92 -2.92
CA ILE A 122 -32.89 -12.30 -2.65
C ILE A 122 -34.18 -12.21 -1.86
N SER A 123 -35.29 -12.76 -2.41
CA SER A 123 -36.60 -12.70 -1.80
C SER A 123 -36.68 -13.43 -0.47
N GLU A 124 -36.10 -14.61 -0.38
CA GLU A 124 -36.03 -15.40 0.85
C GLU A 124 -34.68 -16.11 0.97
N PRO A 125 -34.11 -16.22 2.18
CA PRO A 125 -32.89 -17.00 2.38
C PRO A 125 -33.11 -18.47 1.99
N ILE A 126 -32.27 -18.99 1.10
CA ILE A 126 -32.33 -20.39 0.66
C ILE A 126 -31.50 -21.22 1.65
N TYR A 127 -32.19 -21.96 2.52
CA TYR A 127 -31.53 -22.87 3.48
C TYR A 127 -31.25 -24.27 2.92
N ARG A 128 -31.83 -24.61 1.76
CA ARG A 128 -31.65 -25.91 1.10
C ARG A 128 -31.14 -25.69 -0.32
N PHE A 129 -29.96 -26.22 -0.58
CA PHE A 129 -29.40 -26.22 -1.92
C PHE A 129 -29.85 -27.52 -2.63
N THR A 130 -30.68 -27.41 -3.66
CA THR A 130 -31.19 -28.52 -4.41
C THR A 130 -30.49 -28.73 -5.75
N ALA A 131 -29.76 -27.74 -6.23
CA ALA A 131 -28.99 -27.80 -7.46
C ALA A 131 -27.82 -28.79 -7.34
N LYS A 132 -27.72 -29.77 -8.24
CA LYS A 132 -26.64 -30.75 -8.28
C LYS A 132 -25.39 -30.24 -8.97
N ALA A 133 -25.54 -29.25 -9.84
CA ALA A 133 -24.45 -28.58 -10.56
C ALA A 133 -24.82 -27.12 -10.79
N LEU A 134 -23.81 -26.27 -10.91
CA LEU A 134 -23.99 -24.87 -11.33
C LEU A 134 -24.33 -24.86 -12.84
N PRO A 135 -25.17 -23.91 -13.31
CA PRO A 135 -25.44 -23.75 -14.73
C PRO A 135 -24.16 -23.35 -15.49
N GLU A 136 -24.10 -23.75 -16.76
CA GLU A 136 -23.12 -23.18 -17.67
C GLU A 136 -23.50 -21.73 -17.95
N VAL A 137 -22.53 -20.80 -17.72
CA VAL A 137 -22.74 -19.36 -17.92
C VAL A 137 -21.92 -18.87 -19.10
N ARG A 138 -22.41 -17.86 -19.80
CA ARG A 138 -21.68 -17.21 -20.85
C ARG A 138 -20.60 -16.31 -20.24
N VAL A 139 -19.34 -16.50 -20.65
CA VAL A 139 -18.20 -15.67 -20.29
C VAL A 139 -17.91 -14.70 -21.43
N ILE A 140 -17.88 -13.40 -21.12
CA ILE A 140 -17.47 -12.35 -22.04
C ILE A 140 -16.00 -12.02 -21.78
N THR A 141 -15.20 -12.07 -22.85
CA THR A 141 -13.77 -11.72 -22.78
C THR A 141 -13.55 -10.36 -23.42
N ARG A 142 -12.77 -9.48 -22.78
CA ARG A 142 -12.32 -8.20 -23.33
C ARG A 142 -10.86 -8.31 -23.71
N TYR A 143 -10.55 -8.08 -24.96
CA TYR A 143 -9.17 -7.87 -25.42
C TYR A 143 -8.92 -6.37 -25.44
N GLN A 144 -7.94 -5.91 -24.68
CA GLN A 144 -7.48 -4.53 -24.76
C GLN A 144 -6.72 -4.38 -26.08
N GLY A 145 -7.14 -3.41 -26.90
CA GLY A 145 -6.50 -3.17 -28.18
C GLY A 145 -5.03 -2.84 -27.99
N LEU A 146 -4.18 -3.58 -28.67
CA LEU A 146 -2.76 -3.23 -28.86
C LEU A 146 -2.72 -1.97 -29.76
N SER A 147 -3.01 -0.82 -29.18
CA SER A 147 -2.89 0.46 -29.84
C SER A 147 -1.41 0.78 -30.06
N VAL A 148 -0.83 0.17 -31.07
CA VAL A 148 0.56 0.41 -31.50
C VAL A 148 0.68 1.56 -32.46
N TYR A 149 -0.43 2.20 -32.87
CA TYR A 149 -0.42 3.20 -33.91
C TYR A 149 -0.31 4.62 -33.37
N ASP A 150 0.76 5.29 -33.79
CA ASP A 150 1.02 6.73 -33.79
C ASP A 150 0.90 7.50 -32.44
N ARG A 151 1.55 6.97 -31.41
CA ARG A 151 1.97 7.87 -30.33
C ARG A 151 3.24 8.59 -30.79
N ASP A 152 3.24 9.89 -30.74
CA ASP A 152 4.41 10.71 -31.10
C ASP A 152 5.51 10.59 -30.04
N TYR A 153 6.13 9.40 -29.97
CA TYR A 153 7.28 9.19 -29.10
C TYR A 153 8.45 10.09 -29.47
N ASN A 154 8.60 10.44 -30.76
CA ASN A 154 9.66 11.32 -31.21
C ASN A 154 9.50 12.72 -30.62
N GLY A 155 8.29 13.27 -30.62
CA GLY A 155 8.01 14.55 -29.98
C GLY A 155 8.23 14.54 -28.48
N LEU A 156 7.86 13.43 -27.77
CA LEU A 156 8.17 13.27 -26.35
C LEU A 156 9.68 13.19 -26.10
N ILE A 157 10.41 12.45 -26.92
CA ILE A 157 11.88 12.34 -26.82
C ILE A 157 12.57 13.65 -27.13
N GLU A 158 12.12 14.39 -28.13
CA GLU A 158 12.65 15.72 -28.43
C GLU A 158 12.45 16.68 -27.24
N ARG A 159 11.29 16.64 -26.59
CA ARG A 159 11.04 17.40 -25.35
C ARG A 159 11.97 16.95 -24.22
N LEU A 160 12.07 15.62 -23.97
CA LEU A 160 12.92 15.05 -22.95
C LEU A 160 14.40 15.41 -23.15
N ASN A 161 14.86 15.41 -24.41
CA ASN A 161 16.23 15.72 -24.78
C ASN A 161 16.62 17.18 -24.60
N LYS A 162 15.68 18.09 -24.31
CA LYS A 162 15.99 19.49 -23.94
C LYS A 162 16.57 19.61 -22.54
N TYR A 163 16.39 18.59 -21.69
CA TYR A 163 16.70 18.62 -20.26
C TYR A 163 17.87 17.69 -19.90
N ASN A 164 18.71 18.15 -18.99
CA ASN A 164 19.83 17.37 -18.45
C ASN A 164 19.56 16.88 -17.01
N LYS A 165 18.71 17.58 -16.24
CA LYS A 165 18.34 17.19 -14.88
C LYS A 165 16.99 16.44 -14.95
N ARG A 166 17.08 15.12 -15.27
CA ARG A 166 15.93 14.25 -15.44
C ARG A 166 15.71 13.39 -14.22
N MET A 167 14.57 13.53 -13.54
CA MET A 167 14.22 12.77 -12.34
C MET A 167 13.01 11.90 -12.59
N VAL A 168 13.07 10.67 -12.07
CA VAL A 168 11.90 9.77 -11.98
C VAL A 168 11.61 9.52 -10.51
N VAL A 169 10.39 9.76 -10.09
CA VAL A 169 9.89 9.42 -8.75
C VAL A 169 8.87 8.30 -8.88
N VAL A 170 9.17 7.18 -8.22
CA VAL A 170 8.33 5.99 -8.25
C VAL A 170 7.59 5.87 -6.93
N GLY A 171 6.27 5.94 -7.00
CA GLY A 171 5.39 5.73 -5.86
C GLY A 171 5.19 4.25 -5.52
N GLN A 172 4.21 3.97 -4.67
CA GLN A 172 3.86 2.61 -4.29
C GLN A 172 3.51 1.74 -5.49
N MET A 173 4.10 0.54 -5.52
CA MET A 173 3.85 -0.47 -6.55
C MET A 173 3.53 -1.82 -5.89
N ASN A 174 2.42 -2.42 -6.30
CA ASN A 174 1.94 -3.70 -5.76
C ASN A 174 2.39 -4.89 -6.63
N LEU A 175 3.57 -4.77 -7.25
CA LEU A 175 4.13 -5.81 -8.13
C LEU A 175 5.65 -5.69 -8.17
N ILE A 176 6.29 -6.75 -8.65
CA ILE A 176 7.71 -6.75 -9.02
C ILE A 176 7.80 -6.70 -10.54
N TYR A 177 8.60 -5.80 -11.08
CA TYR A 177 8.92 -5.74 -12.50
C TYR A 177 10.43 -5.68 -12.71
N LEU A 178 10.96 -6.66 -13.40
CA LEU A 178 12.40 -6.76 -13.68
C LEU A 178 12.69 -6.33 -15.11
N PHE A 179 13.27 -5.14 -15.25
CA PHE A 179 13.72 -4.67 -16.56
C PHE A 179 14.81 -5.57 -17.13
N GLU A 180 14.71 -5.92 -18.40
CA GLU A 180 15.79 -6.57 -19.11
C GLU A 180 17.04 -5.67 -19.16
N LYS A 181 18.25 -6.28 -19.19
CA LYS A 181 19.53 -5.55 -19.19
C LYS A 181 19.65 -4.51 -20.31
N LYS A 182 19.02 -4.78 -21.47
CA LYS A 182 19.03 -3.85 -22.62
C LYS A 182 18.33 -2.52 -22.34
N TYR A 183 17.32 -2.49 -21.43
CA TYR A 183 16.61 -1.29 -21.02
C TYR A 183 17.24 -0.66 -19.78
N THR A 184 17.71 -1.49 -18.86
CA THR A 184 18.25 -1.03 -17.56
C THR A 184 19.38 -0.02 -17.73
N LYS A 185 20.37 -0.31 -18.58
CA LYS A 185 21.55 0.53 -18.73
C LYS A 185 21.26 1.92 -19.31
N PRO A 186 20.47 2.07 -20.41
CA PRO A 186 20.08 3.39 -20.90
C PRO A 186 19.28 4.20 -19.87
N LEU A 187 18.25 3.58 -19.26
CA LEU A 187 17.39 4.27 -18.31
C LEU A 187 18.16 4.73 -17.07
N TYR A 188 19.01 3.88 -16.51
CA TYR A 188 19.80 4.20 -15.32
C TYR A 188 20.79 5.34 -15.55
N LYS A 189 21.39 5.43 -16.75
CA LYS A 189 22.33 6.48 -17.11
C LYS A 189 21.69 7.84 -17.33
N HIS A 190 20.43 7.87 -17.74
CA HIS A 190 19.75 9.10 -18.18
C HIS A 190 18.84 9.72 -17.13
N PHE A 191 18.52 8.98 -16.05
CA PHE A 191 17.57 9.44 -15.04
C PHE A 191 18.10 9.22 -13.63
N THR A 192 17.82 10.18 -12.75
CA THR A 192 17.87 9.98 -11.30
C THR A 192 16.61 9.25 -10.86
N TRP A 193 16.76 8.11 -10.20
CA TRP A 193 15.65 7.26 -9.75
C TRP A 193 15.47 7.39 -8.25
N LEU A 194 14.38 8.03 -7.83
CA LEU A 194 13.98 8.09 -6.43
C LEU A 194 12.80 7.16 -6.20
N THR A 195 12.92 6.27 -5.22
CA THR A 195 11.82 5.40 -4.80
C THR A 195 11.92 5.08 -3.32
N GLU A 196 10.77 4.94 -2.69
CA GLU A 196 10.66 4.40 -1.34
C GLU A 196 10.66 2.87 -1.37
N HIS A 197 10.70 2.23 -0.21
CA HIS A 197 10.60 0.76 -0.14
C HIS A 197 9.35 0.23 -0.82
N LEU A 198 8.25 0.98 -0.74
CA LEU A 198 6.97 0.64 -1.36
C LEU A 198 6.99 0.61 -2.90
N GLY A 199 8.02 1.15 -3.53
CA GLY A 199 8.25 0.99 -4.98
C GLY A 199 8.72 -0.40 -5.36
N ASN A 200 9.07 -1.23 -4.41
CA ASN A 200 9.53 -2.61 -4.61
C ASN A 200 10.63 -2.71 -5.68
N ARG A 201 10.65 -3.78 -6.48
CA ARG A 201 11.61 -3.99 -7.59
C ARG A 201 11.00 -3.55 -8.92
N THR A 202 10.67 -2.27 -9.03
CA THR A 202 10.02 -1.70 -10.24
C THR A 202 10.83 -0.60 -10.91
N VAL A 203 12.12 -0.50 -10.57
CA VAL A 203 13.03 0.49 -11.13
C VAL A 203 14.22 -0.16 -11.82
N PRO A 204 14.77 0.43 -12.88
CA PRO A 204 16.00 -0.05 -13.51
C PRO A 204 17.20 0.26 -12.60
N GLY A 205 18.05 -0.74 -12.36
CA GLY A 205 19.28 -0.56 -11.58
C GLY A 205 19.08 -0.37 -10.07
N ILE A 206 19.91 0.45 -9.44
CA ILE A 206 19.90 0.72 -7.99
C ILE A 206 19.28 2.09 -7.75
N PRO A 207 18.08 2.17 -7.20
CA PRO A 207 17.45 3.46 -6.92
C PRO A 207 18.03 4.11 -5.65
N ILE A 208 17.87 5.42 -5.55
CA ILE A 208 18.14 6.18 -4.34
C ILE A 208 16.93 6.04 -3.40
N LYS A 209 17.13 5.50 -2.21
CA LYS A 209 16.07 5.25 -1.22
C LYS A 209 16.12 6.17 0.00
N ASN A 210 17.29 6.67 0.38
CA ASN A 210 17.48 7.55 1.54
C ASN A 210 17.26 9.05 1.23
N PHE A 211 16.54 9.35 0.17
CA PHE A 211 16.33 10.73 -0.30
C PHE A 211 15.53 11.60 0.70
N ASP A 212 14.70 11.02 1.56
CA ASP A 212 13.93 11.81 2.53
C ASP A 212 14.88 12.56 3.50
N ALA A 213 15.83 11.85 4.09
CA ALA A 213 16.87 12.43 4.95
C ALA A 213 17.80 13.35 4.16
N ALA A 214 18.16 12.98 2.92
CA ALA A 214 18.99 13.79 2.05
C ALA A 214 18.35 15.14 1.73
N VAL A 215 17.07 15.14 1.34
CA VAL A 215 16.32 16.37 1.04
C VAL A 215 16.19 17.25 2.29
N TYR A 216 15.99 16.66 3.47
CA TYR A 216 15.96 17.41 4.73
C TYR A 216 17.28 18.13 5.01
N ALA A 217 18.42 17.47 4.75
CA ALA A 217 19.76 17.97 5.00
C ALA A 217 20.26 18.99 3.97
N MET A 218 19.54 19.22 2.86
CA MET A 218 19.95 20.14 1.81
C MET A 218 19.96 21.60 2.27
N THR A 219 21.08 22.30 2.03
CA THR A 219 21.10 23.77 2.06
C THR A 219 20.27 24.34 0.88
N PRO A 220 19.83 25.60 0.96
CA PRO A 220 19.10 26.25 -0.15
C PRO A 220 19.84 26.13 -1.50
N GLU A 221 21.16 26.34 -1.51
CA GLU A 221 21.99 26.26 -2.71
C GLU A 221 22.01 24.83 -3.28
N ARG A 222 22.04 23.82 -2.40
CA ARG A 222 22.00 22.42 -2.80
C ARG A 222 20.62 22.03 -3.33
N GLN A 223 19.55 22.59 -2.77
CA GLN A 223 18.19 22.41 -3.28
C GLN A 223 18.06 22.92 -4.71
N ASP A 224 18.58 24.10 -5.02
CA ASP A 224 18.57 24.68 -6.38
C ASP A 224 19.45 23.87 -7.34
N GLU A 225 20.64 23.45 -6.88
CA GLU A 225 21.57 22.66 -7.70
C GLU A 225 20.96 21.30 -8.10
N LEU A 226 20.28 20.64 -7.19
CA LEU A 226 19.71 19.30 -7.39
C LEU A 226 18.25 19.32 -7.84
N ALA A 227 17.64 20.50 -8.07
CA ALA A 227 16.29 20.60 -8.58
C ALA A 227 16.18 20.00 -10.00
N PRO A 228 15.15 19.16 -10.28
CA PRO A 228 14.95 18.59 -11.59
C PRO A 228 14.47 19.65 -12.60
N GLU A 229 14.88 19.51 -13.88
CA GLU A 229 14.30 20.28 -14.99
C GLU A 229 13.04 19.58 -15.54
N ILE A 230 13.06 18.25 -15.52
CA ILE A 230 11.89 17.42 -15.85
C ILE A 230 11.71 16.34 -14.79
N LEU A 231 10.46 16.16 -14.36
CA LEU A 231 10.01 15.13 -13.44
C LEU A 231 9.11 14.15 -14.18
N ILE A 232 9.39 12.86 -14.03
CA ILE A 232 8.51 11.78 -14.47
C ILE A 232 8.03 11.04 -13.23
N THR A 233 6.72 10.77 -13.14
CA THR A 233 6.14 10.03 -12.01
C THR A 233 5.30 8.88 -12.48
N TYR A 234 5.34 7.77 -11.74
CA TYR A 234 4.42 6.65 -11.88
C TYR A 234 4.27 5.90 -10.54
N GLY A 235 3.29 5.00 -10.48
CA GLY A 235 2.91 4.31 -9.25
C GLY A 235 2.03 5.15 -8.35
N GLY A 236 1.73 4.64 -7.16
CA GLY A 236 0.79 5.22 -6.21
C GLY A 236 1.40 6.24 -5.26
N HIS A 237 0.98 6.18 -4.01
CA HIS A 237 1.31 7.17 -2.99
C HIS A 237 2.79 7.19 -2.60
N ILE A 238 3.29 8.38 -2.27
CA ILE A 238 4.61 8.66 -1.69
C ILE A 238 4.43 8.97 -0.21
N VAL A 239 5.27 8.40 0.66
CA VAL A 239 5.28 8.66 2.12
C VAL A 239 5.96 9.99 2.44
N SER A 240 7.13 10.25 1.86
CA SER A 240 8.00 11.39 2.13
C SER A 240 7.29 12.74 2.03
N LYS A 241 7.21 13.44 3.16
CA LYS A 241 6.75 14.84 3.22
C LYS A 241 7.83 15.80 2.72
N GLN A 242 9.10 15.46 2.93
CA GLN A 242 10.24 16.31 2.54
C GLN A 242 10.33 16.40 1.01
N LEU A 243 10.25 15.27 0.30
CA LEU A 243 10.25 15.28 -1.15
C LEU A 243 9.07 16.07 -1.73
N LYS A 244 7.86 15.90 -1.17
CA LYS A 244 6.68 16.67 -1.62
C LYS A 244 6.89 18.16 -1.45
N LYS A 245 7.42 18.60 -0.30
CA LYS A 245 7.72 20.01 -0.03
C LYS A 245 8.81 20.53 -0.97
N TYR A 246 9.88 19.76 -1.15
CA TYR A 246 10.99 20.11 -2.03
C TYR A 246 10.54 20.35 -3.48
N LEU A 247 9.85 19.37 -4.09
CA LEU A 247 9.40 19.47 -5.48
C LEU A 247 8.32 20.55 -5.69
N ARG A 248 7.52 20.87 -4.68
CA ARG A 248 6.58 22.01 -4.73
C ARG A 248 7.27 23.36 -4.67
N ASN A 249 8.38 23.45 -3.92
CA ASN A 249 9.15 24.69 -3.80
C ASN A 249 10.13 24.89 -4.98
N HIS A 250 10.55 23.80 -5.63
CA HIS A 250 11.44 23.78 -6.80
C HIS A 250 10.76 23.03 -7.95
N PRO A 251 9.65 23.58 -8.49
CA PRO A 251 8.89 22.90 -9.52
C PRO A 251 9.72 22.74 -10.80
N PRO A 252 9.74 21.54 -11.41
CA PRO A 252 10.36 21.32 -12.70
C PRO A 252 9.64 22.11 -13.81
N ARG A 253 10.32 22.33 -14.93
CA ARG A 253 9.71 22.95 -16.11
C ARG A 253 8.65 22.07 -16.76
N GLU A 254 8.83 20.75 -16.66
CA GLU A 254 7.85 19.76 -17.09
C GLU A 254 7.69 18.66 -16.04
N HIS A 255 6.45 18.25 -15.83
CA HIS A 255 6.10 17.08 -15.05
C HIS A 255 5.22 16.15 -15.87
N TRP A 256 5.67 14.93 -16.10
CA TRP A 256 4.95 13.89 -16.80
C TRP A 256 4.48 12.82 -15.81
N HIS A 257 3.18 12.54 -15.81
CA HIS A 257 2.62 11.43 -15.03
C HIS A 257 2.23 10.29 -15.95
N ILE A 258 2.74 9.08 -15.67
CA ILE A 258 2.46 7.89 -16.47
C ILE A 258 1.51 7.00 -15.67
N ALA A 259 0.31 6.80 -16.19
CA ALA A 259 -0.72 5.99 -15.55
C ALA A 259 -1.63 5.34 -16.58
N ALA A 260 -1.88 4.04 -16.44
CA ALA A 260 -2.73 3.29 -17.38
C ALA A 260 -4.20 3.72 -17.38
N ASP A 261 -4.65 4.44 -16.34
CA ASP A 261 -6.00 4.97 -16.23
C ASP A 261 -6.15 6.41 -16.74
N GLY A 262 -5.05 7.03 -17.15
CA GLY A 262 -5.04 8.41 -17.68
C GLY A 262 -5.46 9.48 -16.68
N LYS A 263 -5.60 9.18 -15.39
CA LYS A 263 -6.02 10.15 -14.38
C LYS A 263 -5.00 11.25 -14.17
N ILE A 264 -5.52 12.45 -13.91
CA ILE A 264 -4.71 13.61 -13.56
C ILE A 264 -4.36 13.52 -12.07
N ALA A 265 -3.09 13.24 -11.78
CA ALA A 265 -2.56 13.18 -10.42
C ALA A 265 -1.44 14.23 -10.24
N ASP A 266 -1.80 15.46 -9.89
CA ASP A 266 -0.87 16.58 -9.74
C ASP A 266 -0.44 16.79 -8.27
N LEU A 267 0.30 15.81 -7.73
CA LEU A 267 0.79 15.84 -6.34
C LEU A 267 1.71 17.04 -6.06
N TYR A 268 2.43 17.50 -7.08
CA TYR A 268 3.47 18.52 -6.93
C TYR A 268 3.06 19.92 -7.41
N GLY A 269 1.87 20.07 -8.00
CA GLY A 269 1.34 21.36 -8.49
C GLY A 269 2.03 21.87 -9.77
N CYS A 270 2.60 20.98 -10.59
CA CYS A 270 3.37 21.34 -11.78
C CYS A 270 3.18 20.37 -12.95
N LEU A 271 2.11 19.58 -12.94
CA LEU A 271 1.83 18.59 -13.97
C LEU A 271 1.60 19.25 -15.34
N THR A 272 2.34 18.81 -16.36
CA THR A 272 2.24 19.32 -17.74
C THR A 272 1.74 18.28 -18.73
N THR A 273 1.92 16.98 -18.44
CA THR A 273 1.59 15.90 -19.37
C THR A 273 1.13 14.66 -18.62
N VAL A 274 0.02 14.08 -19.05
CA VAL A 274 -0.40 12.73 -18.65
C VAL A 274 -0.16 11.79 -19.82
N ILE A 275 0.50 10.66 -19.54
CA ILE A 275 0.76 9.61 -20.52
C ILE A 275 -0.07 8.40 -20.13
N GLU A 276 -1.20 8.20 -20.84
CA GLU A 276 -2.11 7.09 -20.61
C GLU A 276 -1.52 5.80 -21.20
N MET A 277 -0.71 5.12 -20.38
CA MET A 277 0.03 3.94 -20.77
C MET A 277 0.53 3.16 -19.54
N ASP A 278 0.84 1.87 -19.71
CA ASP A 278 1.63 1.14 -18.75
C ASP A 278 3.02 1.77 -18.60
N PRO A 279 3.47 2.09 -17.38
CA PRO A 279 4.74 2.79 -17.16
C PRO A 279 5.96 1.99 -17.64
N PHE A 280 5.93 0.66 -17.54
CA PHE A 280 7.06 -0.17 -17.96
C PHE A 280 7.15 -0.21 -19.48
N GLU A 281 6.01 -0.34 -20.17
CA GLU A 281 5.95 -0.28 -21.62
C GLU A 281 6.47 1.07 -22.15
N PHE A 282 6.08 2.19 -21.51
CA PHE A 282 6.60 3.51 -21.87
C PHE A 282 8.11 3.59 -21.68
N LEU A 283 8.62 3.20 -20.51
CA LEU A 283 10.03 3.27 -20.17
C LEU A 283 10.89 2.40 -21.10
N GLU A 284 10.43 1.20 -21.41
CA GLU A 284 11.13 0.32 -22.37
C GLU A 284 11.21 0.92 -23.78
N LYS A 285 10.14 1.54 -24.25
CA LYS A 285 10.11 2.22 -25.56
C LYS A 285 11.07 3.40 -25.61
N ILE A 286 11.05 4.27 -24.59
CA ILE A 286 11.95 5.43 -24.60
C ILE A 286 13.41 5.04 -24.42
N ALA A 287 13.72 3.92 -23.75
CA ALA A 287 15.09 3.46 -23.56
C ALA A 287 15.91 3.33 -24.85
N PHE A 288 15.26 2.96 -25.97
CA PHE A 288 15.91 2.86 -27.28
C PHE A 288 16.04 4.20 -28.02
N LEU A 289 15.27 5.19 -27.60
CA LEU A 289 15.21 6.51 -28.25
C LEU A 289 16.06 7.56 -27.54
N LEU A 290 16.61 7.21 -26.35
CA LEU A 290 17.49 8.10 -25.61
C LEU A 290 18.80 8.33 -26.38
N ASP A 291 19.25 9.56 -26.40
CA ASP A 291 20.53 9.92 -26.97
C ASP A 291 21.73 9.39 -26.15
N ASN A 292 22.94 9.46 -26.67
CA ASN A 292 24.14 8.99 -26.00
C ASN A 292 24.86 10.10 -25.18
N ARG A 293 24.19 11.23 -24.91
CA ARG A 293 24.81 12.32 -24.13
C ARG A 293 25.14 11.83 -22.73
N PRO A 294 26.31 12.18 -22.19
CA PRO A 294 26.60 11.94 -20.80
C PRO A 294 25.75 12.88 -19.93
N ILE A 295 25.02 12.32 -18.98
CA ILE A 295 24.24 13.06 -18.00
C ILE A 295 24.88 12.84 -16.63
N SER A 296 25.33 13.94 -15.98
CA SER A 296 25.97 13.90 -14.66
C SER A 296 24.95 13.90 -13.51
N TYR A 297 23.71 14.31 -13.76
CA TYR A 297 22.69 14.52 -12.75
C TYR A 297 22.41 13.28 -11.85
N PRO A 298 22.31 12.05 -12.37
CA PRO A 298 22.18 10.86 -11.51
C PRO A 298 23.32 10.69 -10.52
N LEU A 299 24.57 10.91 -10.97
CA LEU A 299 25.75 10.81 -10.12
C LEU A 299 25.81 11.92 -9.05
N MET A 300 25.29 13.12 -9.34
CA MET A 300 25.23 14.22 -8.35
C MET A 300 24.32 13.80 -7.19
N TRP A 301 23.15 13.26 -7.48
CA TRP A 301 22.22 12.75 -6.46
C TRP A 301 22.81 11.58 -5.68
N GLU A 302 23.36 10.58 -6.37
CA GLU A 302 23.98 9.43 -5.73
C GLU A 302 25.10 9.81 -4.77
N ASN A 303 26.00 10.69 -5.22
CA ASN A 303 27.13 11.14 -4.40
C ASN A 303 26.66 11.93 -3.18
N TYR A 304 25.66 12.78 -3.36
CA TYR A 304 25.09 13.52 -2.24
C TYR A 304 24.41 12.58 -1.22
N CYS A 305 23.56 11.67 -1.68
CA CYS A 305 22.86 10.74 -0.79
C CYS A 305 23.81 9.78 -0.04
N LYS A 306 24.96 9.45 -0.60
CA LYS A 306 26.00 8.65 0.08
C LYS A 306 26.64 9.38 1.28
N THR A 307 26.52 10.70 1.36
CA THR A 307 27.01 11.46 2.53
C THR A 307 26.08 11.40 3.73
N ILE A 308 24.85 10.93 3.54
CA ILE A 308 23.83 10.85 4.59
C ILE A 308 23.99 9.52 5.35
N PRO A 309 24.35 9.54 6.63
CA PRO A 309 24.53 8.32 7.41
C PRO A 309 23.20 7.68 7.77
N GLU A 310 23.17 6.36 7.87
CA GLU A 310 22.09 5.69 8.58
C GLU A 310 22.13 6.08 10.07
N PRO A 311 20.96 6.21 10.75
CA PRO A 311 20.93 6.54 12.15
C PRO A 311 21.45 5.37 13.01
N GLU A 312 22.35 5.68 13.95
CA GLU A 312 22.70 4.83 15.08
C GLU A 312 21.92 5.31 16.31
N LEU A 313 20.97 4.51 16.77
CA LEU A 313 19.99 4.92 17.76
C LEU A 313 20.01 3.97 18.96
N PRO A 314 19.89 4.49 20.19
CA PRO A 314 19.66 3.65 21.37
C PRO A 314 18.30 2.95 21.26
N TYR A 315 17.99 2.08 22.22
CA TYR A 315 16.72 1.37 22.28
C TYR A 315 15.53 2.30 22.09
N SER A 316 14.79 2.07 21.02
CA SER A 316 13.70 2.92 20.49
C SER A 316 12.94 2.15 19.41
N GLU A 317 11.74 2.60 19.02
CA GLU A 317 11.02 2.00 17.89
C GLU A 317 11.87 1.95 16.62
N MET A 318 12.57 3.05 16.33
CA MET A 318 13.46 3.13 15.15
C MET A 318 14.58 2.11 15.20
N ALA A 319 15.24 1.94 16.37
CA ALA A 319 16.30 0.95 16.56
C ALA A 319 15.78 -0.48 16.37
N VAL A 320 14.59 -0.77 16.90
CA VAL A 320 13.91 -2.07 16.77
C VAL A 320 13.57 -2.37 15.31
N ILE A 321 12.99 -1.40 14.58
CA ILE A 321 12.69 -1.53 13.14
C ILE A 321 13.99 -1.73 12.34
N GLY A 322 15.02 -0.93 12.61
CA GLY A 322 16.31 -1.06 11.94
C GLY A 322 16.96 -2.42 12.17
N LYS A 323 16.88 -2.95 13.40
CA LYS A 323 17.36 -4.28 13.71
C LYS A 323 16.60 -5.37 12.97
N LEU A 324 15.26 -5.29 12.96
CA LEU A 324 14.45 -6.21 12.17
C LEU A 324 14.87 -6.19 10.70
N ILE A 325 14.91 -5.01 10.06
CA ILE A 325 15.22 -4.86 8.64
C ILE A 325 16.58 -5.49 8.29
N ARG A 326 17.61 -5.29 9.13
CA ARG A 326 18.95 -5.87 8.91
C ARG A 326 19.00 -7.39 9.09
N THR A 327 18.05 -7.97 9.83
CA THR A 327 18.02 -9.41 10.15
C THR A 327 16.97 -10.20 9.39
N LEU A 328 16.18 -9.55 8.53
CA LEU A 328 15.15 -10.22 7.72
C LEU A 328 15.74 -11.35 6.87
N PRO A 329 15.21 -12.58 6.98
CA PRO A 329 15.59 -13.64 6.07
C PRO A 329 15.09 -13.36 4.66
N GLN A 330 15.78 -13.90 3.67
CA GLN A 330 15.45 -13.71 2.26
C GLN A 330 15.18 -15.05 1.58
N PRO A 331 14.10 -15.18 0.77
CA PRO A 331 13.07 -14.16 0.51
C PRO A 331 12.05 -14.04 1.66
N SER A 332 11.50 -12.84 1.88
CA SER A 332 10.41 -12.60 2.82
C SER A 332 9.50 -11.44 2.37
N ALA A 333 8.38 -11.24 3.05
CA ALA A 333 7.51 -10.09 2.89
C ALA A 333 7.51 -9.25 4.18
N LEU A 334 7.63 -7.93 4.03
CA LEU A 334 7.59 -6.94 5.11
C LEU A 334 6.35 -6.08 4.97
N HIS A 335 5.42 -6.23 5.89
CA HIS A 335 4.19 -5.44 5.95
C HIS A 335 4.38 -4.32 6.97
N LEU A 336 4.26 -3.09 6.52
CA LEU A 336 4.41 -1.89 7.35
C LEU A 336 3.03 -1.26 7.58
N ALA A 337 2.64 -1.09 8.83
CA ALA A 337 1.46 -0.32 9.15
C ALA A 337 1.69 1.18 8.92
N ASN A 338 0.61 1.94 8.81
CA ASN A 338 0.65 3.40 8.69
C ASN A 338 1.19 4.08 9.97
N SER A 339 1.30 5.40 9.96
CA SER A 339 1.82 6.25 11.03
C SER A 339 3.36 6.23 11.13
N SER A 340 3.93 6.04 12.32
CA SER A 340 5.38 6.06 12.57
C SER A 340 6.10 4.92 11.86
N THR A 341 5.53 3.72 11.88
CA THR A 341 6.13 2.48 11.37
C THR A 341 6.68 2.62 9.95
N VAL A 342 5.82 3.01 8.97
CA VAL A 342 6.24 3.14 7.57
C VAL A 342 7.27 4.26 7.37
N ARG A 343 7.29 5.27 8.23
CA ARG A 343 8.27 6.38 8.16
C ARG A 343 9.60 5.98 8.73
N TYR A 344 9.63 5.32 9.88
CA TYR A 344 10.86 4.84 10.50
C TYR A 344 11.58 3.81 9.63
N ALA A 345 10.83 2.94 8.95
CA ALA A 345 11.40 1.98 8.02
C ALA A 345 12.19 2.66 6.88
N GLN A 346 11.82 3.89 6.46
CA GLN A 346 12.53 4.62 5.40
C GLN A 346 13.97 5.02 5.80
N LEU A 347 14.31 5.00 7.08
CA LEU A 347 15.65 5.34 7.57
C LEU A 347 16.69 4.24 7.32
N PHE A 348 16.26 3.04 6.98
CA PHE A 348 17.10 1.84 6.87
C PHE A 348 17.00 1.22 5.47
N ALA A 349 18.10 0.61 5.01
CA ALA A 349 18.11 -0.05 3.71
C ALA A 349 17.45 -1.44 3.77
N VAL A 350 16.36 -1.63 3.03
CA VAL A 350 15.69 -2.94 2.86
C VAL A 350 16.30 -3.68 1.66
N SER A 351 16.59 -4.97 1.84
CA SER A 351 17.06 -5.84 0.75
C SER A 351 16.05 -5.85 -0.41
N PRO A 352 16.51 -5.84 -1.67
CA PRO A 352 15.64 -5.95 -2.83
C PRO A 352 14.89 -7.29 -2.93
N ASP A 353 15.30 -8.33 -2.20
CA ASP A 353 14.63 -9.63 -2.15
C ASP A 353 13.54 -9.71 -1.06
N VAL A 354 13.29 -8.60 -0.36
CA VAL A 354 12.17 -8.42 0.57
C VAL A 354 11.09 -7.59 -0.12
N GLU A 355 9.89 -8.15 -0.23
CA GLU A 355 8.72 -7.42 -0.74
C GLU A 355 8.14 -6.55 0.37
N VAL A 356 7.87 -5.27 0.08
CA VAL A 356 7.34 -4.32 1.06
C VAL A 356 5.92 -3.93 0.73
N CYS A 357 5.00 -4.11 1.69
CA CYS A 357 3.57 -3.82 1.57
C CYS A 357 3.14 -2.80 2.62
N CYS A 358 2.18 -1.95 2.28
CA CYS A 358 1.55 -0.99 3.20
C CYS A 358 0.21 -0.52 2.64
N ASN A 359 -0.78 -0.29 3.49
CA ASN A 359 -2.07 0.29 3.10
C ASN A 359 -1.93 1.81 2.96
N ARG A 360 -1.58 2.29 1.76
CA ARG A 360 -1.33 3.73 1.51
C ARG A 360 -2.41 4.42 0.68
N GLY A 361 -3.50 3.73 0.35
CA GLY A 361 -4.60 4.33 -0.40
C GLY A 361 -5.23 5.51 0.34
N VAL A 362 -5.71 5.28 1.55
CA VAL A 362 -6.32 6.31 2.41
C VAL A 362 -5.54 6.58 3.69
N ASN A 363 -4.46 5.84 3.95
CA ASN A 363 -3.55 6.00 5.10
C ASN A 363 -4.21 5.77 6.47
N GLY A 364 -5.29 5.00 6.55
CA GLY A 364 -5.94 4.63 7.80
C GLY A 364 -5.09 3.70 8.66
N ILE A 365 -5.39 3.62 9.95
CA ILE A 365 -4.74 2.68 10.87
C ILE A 365 -5.50 1.36 10.97
N GLU A 366 -6.73 1.33 10.51
CA GLU A 366 -7.53 0.12 10.36
C GLU A 366 -7.05 -0.75 9.19
N GLY A 367 -7.21 -2.05 9.30
CA GLY A 367 -7.02 -2.99 8.20
C GLY A 367 -5.58 -3.36 7.84
N SER A 368 -4.57 -2.74 8.42
CA SER A 368 -3.16 -3.08 8.14
C SER A 368 -2.83 -4.52 8.52
N LEU A 369 -3.28 -4.97 9.68
CA LEU A 369 -3.10 -6.35 10.12
C LEU A 369 -3.91 -7.32 9.27
N SER A 370 -5.19 -7.01 8.99
CA SER A 370 -6.07 -7.83 8.16
C SER A 370 -5.53 -8.03 6.75
N THR A 371 -5.00 -6.97 6.11
CA THR A 371 -4.36 -7.06 4.80
C THR A 371 -3.13 -7.97 4.84
N ALA A 372 -2.26 -7.81 5.84
CA ALA A 372 -1.06 -8.63 5.99
C ALA A 372 -1.38 -10.11 6.23
N ILE A 373 -2.41 -10.41 7.04
CA ILE A 373 -2.88 -11.78 7.27
C ILE A 373 -3.46 -12.38 5.98
N GLY A 374 -4.22 -11.59 5.19
CA GLY A 374 -4.74 -12.03 3.89
C GLY A 374 -3.63 -12.33 2.89
N TYR A 375 -2.61 -11.48 2.82
CA TYR A 375 -1.42 -11.72 1.98
C TYR A 375 -0.69 -13.01 2.43
N ALA A 376 -0.45 -13.15 3.72
CA ALA A 376 0.24 -14.31 4.29
C ALA A 376 -0.49 -15.64 4.07
N ALA A 377 -1.83 -15.62 4.02
CA ALA A 377 -2.65 -16.80 3.76
C ALA A 377 -2.46 -17.37 2.34
N ALA A 378 -2.01 -16.52 1.39
CA ALA A 378 -1.72 -16.92 0.01
C ALA A 378 -0.22 -16.97 -0.31
N SER A 379 0.66 -16.81 0.70
CA SER A 379 2.11 -16.72 0.54
C SER A 379 2.84 -17.85 1.27
N ASP A 380 3.81 -18.47 0.59
CA ASP A 380 4.72 -19.44 1.20
C ASP A 380 5.93 -18.80 1.93
N LYS A 381 6.10 -17.47 1.76
CA LYS A 381 7.19 -16.70 2.40
C LYS A 381 6.90 -16.46 3.87
N LEU A 382 7.94 -16.17 4.67
CA LEU A 382 7.77 -15.55 5.97
C LEU A 382 7.25 -14.11 5.79
N ASN A 383 6.21 -13.78 6.55
CA ASN A 383 5.55 -12.48 6.53
C ASN A 383 5.79 -11.76 7.85
N PHE A 384 6.60 -10.70 7.80
CA PHE A 384 6.91 -9.84 8.94
C PHE A 384 5.98 -8.63 8.93
N ILE A 385 5.20 -8.47 9.99
CA ILE A 385 4.20 -7.41 10.11
C ILE A 385 4.67 -6.46 11.21
N VAL A 386 5.03 -5.24 10.86
CA VAL A 386 5.42 -4.20 11.82
C VAL A 386 4.25 -3.25 12.00
N ILE A 387 3.75 -3.18 13.22
CA ILE A 387 2.49 -2.49 13.52
C ILE A 387 2.55 -1.82 14.90
N GLY A 388 2.04 -0.58 14.99
CA GLY A 388 1.87 0.10 16.27
C GLY A 388 0.65 -0.42 17.03
N ASP A 389 0.62 -0.14 18.32
CA ASP A 389 -0.40 -0.60 19.27
C ASP A 389 -1.83 -0.19 18.89
N LEU A 390 -2.08 1.09 18.61
CA LEU A 390 -3.42 1.56 18.23
C LEU A 390 -3.93 0.87 16.96
N SER A 391 -3.06 0.68 15.96
CA SER A 391 -3.41 -0.01 14.72
C SER A 391 -3.69 -1.49 14.96
N PHE A 392 -2.90 -2.13 15.82
CA PHE A 392 -3.10 -3.53 16.19
C PHE A 392 -4.43 -3.74 16.92
N PHE A 393 -4.69 -2.97 17.98
CA PHE A 393 -5.93 -3.13 18.77
C PHE A 393 -7.16 -2.73 17.98
N TYR A 394 -7.06 -1.76 17.07
CA TYR A 394 -8.17 -1.39 16.20
C TYR A 394 -8.50 -2.49 15.17
N ASP A 395 -7.51 -3.28 14.73
CA ASP A 395 -7.65 -4.34 13.72
C ASP A 395 -7.40 -5.76 14.29
N MET A 396 -7.47 -5.94 15.61
CA MET A 396 -7.15 -7.23 16.27
C MET A 396 -8.04 -8.38 15.82
N ASN A 397 -9.24 -8.09 15.29
CA ASN A 397 -10.15 -9.08 14.71
C ASN A 397 -9.58 -9.78 13.46
N ALA A 398 -8.51 -9.22 12.87
CA ALA A 398 -7.71 -9.90 11.85
C ALA A 398 -7.23 -11.29 12.30
N LEU A 399 -6.99 -11.48 13.61
CA LEU A 399 -6.58 -12.75 14.19
C LEU A 399 -7.77 -13.63 14.65
N TRP A 400 -9.00 -13.11 14.52
CA TRP A 400 -10.21 -13.88 14.84
C TRP A 400 -10.75 -14.61 13.60
N ASN A 401 -9.91 -15.47 13.05
CA ASN A 401 -10.25 -16.32 11.92
C ASN A 401 -9.41 -17.62 11.97
N ARG A 402 -9.56 -18.51 10.99
CA ARG A 402 -8.84 -19.78 10.90
C ARG A 402 -7.87 -19.86 9.72
N ASN A 403 -7.66 -18.75 9.01
CA ASN A 403 -6.94 -18.71 7.74
C ASN A 403 -5.56 -18.08 7.89
N TYR A 404 -4.83 -18.44 8.95
CA TYR A 404 -3.44 -18.04 9.14
C TYR A 404 -2.56 -19.24 9.51
N SER A 405 -1.29 -19.14 9.23
CA SER A 405 -0.33 -20.22 9.42
C SER A 405 0.92 -19.74 10.18
N ALA A 406 1.85 -20.66 10.40
CA ALA A 406 3.08 -20.41 11.12
C ALA A 406 4.07 -19.45 10.40
N ASN A 407 3.77 -19.01 9.18
CA ASN A 407 4.59 -18.08 8.43
C ASN A 407 4.43 -16.60 8.85
N ILE A 408 3.62 -16.32 9.88
CA ILE A 408 3.32 -14.97 10.36
C ILE A 408 4.24 -14.59 11.53
N ARG A 409 4.81 -13.41 11.45
CA ARG A 409 5.66 -12.76 12.46
C ARG A 409 5.17 -11.34 12.69
N ILE A 410 4.55 -11.07 13.84
CA ILE A 410 4.03 -9.74 14.18
C ILE A 410 4.99 -9.07 15.16
N LEU A 411 5.66 -7.99 14.73
CA LEU A 411 6.37 -7.06 15.59
C LEU A 411 5.40 -5.94 15.98
N LEU A 412 4.90 -6.02 17.20
CA LEU A 412 4.01 -5.03 17.78
C LEU A 412 4.83 -4.01 18.56
N LEU A 413 4.82 -2.77 18.10
CA LEU A 413 5.45 -1.63 18.76
C LEU A 413 4.42 -0.99 19.68
N ASN A 414 4.63 -1.12 20.98
CA ASN A 414 3.70 -0.65 22.01
C ASN A 414 4.34 0.50 22.81
N ASN A 415 3.98 1.73 22.46
CA ASN A 415 4.40 2.94 23.16
C ASN A 415 3.24 3.57 23.97
N GLU A 416 2.17 2.82 24.17
CA GLU A 416 0.98 3.18 24.92
C GLU A 416 0.22 4.38 24.32
N GLY A 417 0.18 4.50 22.95
CA GLY A 417 -0.65 5.52 22.30
C GLY A 417 -0.15 6.03 20.95
N GLY A 418 -0.69 7.16 20.51
CA GLY A 418 -0.42 7.76 19.20
C GLY A 418 0.81 8.66 19.19
N GLU A 419 2.01 8.10 19.02
CA GLU A 419 3.30 8.82 19.02
C GLU A 419 3.38 9.95 17.97
N ILE A 420 2.84 9.74 16.78
CA ILE A 420 2.94 10.73 15.69
C ILE A 420 2.39 12.11 16.06
N PHE A 421 1.45 12.18 16.99
CA PHE A 421 0.86 13.44 17.42
C PHE A 421 1.83 14.30 18.27
N HIS A 422 2.84 13.68 18.91
CA HIS A 422 3.90 14.38 19.61
C HIS A 422 4.88 15.12 18.68
N THR A 423 4.85 14.78 17.37
CA THR A 423 5.68 15.46 16.35
C THR A 423 5.00 16.71 15.76
N LEU A 424 3.72 16.95 16.07
CA LEU A 424 2.98 18.07 15.50
C LEU A 424 3.24 19.38 16.26
N PRO A 425 3.47 20.51 15.55
CA PRO A 425 3.65 21.81 16.18
C PRO A 425 2.40 22.23 16.98
N GLY A 426 2.59 22.78 18.19
CA GLY A 426 1.50 23.30 19.00
C GLY A 426 0.84 22.29 19.96
N MET A 427 1.27 21.04 19.98
CA MET A 427 0.78 20.03 20.92
C MET A 427 1.49 20.07 22.29
N ASP A 428 2.57 20.82 22.42
CA ASP A 428 3.48 20.81 23.58
C ASP A 428 2.90 21.38 24.88
N GLY A 429 1.66 21.89 24.89
CA GLY A 429 1.12 22.61 26.06
C GLY A 429 -0.24 22.17 26.61
N ALA A 430 -0.99 21.32 25.96
CA ALA A 430 -2.37 21.04 26.34
C ALA A 430 -2.57 19.63 26.90
N SER A 431 -2.58 19.48 28.24
CA SER A 431 -2.76 18.18 28.93
C SER A 431 -4.03 17.41 28.53
N ARG A 432 -5.13 18.10 28.23
CA ARG A 432 -6.38 17.46 27.74
C ARG A 432 -6.32 17.03 26.27
N SER A 433 -5.55 17.73 25.43
CA SER A 433 -5.37 17.31 24.04
C SER A 433 -4.57 16.01 23.94
N ARG A 434 -3.66 15.73 24.86
CA ARG A 434 -2.91 14.47 24.90
C ARG A 434 -3.83 13.28 25.14
N GLU A 435 -4.71 13.36 26.14
CA GLU A 435 -5.65 12.28 26.49
C GLU A 435 -6.57 11.88 25.30
N PHE A 436 -7.14 12.89 24.60
CA PHE A 436 -8.09 12.63 23.51
C PHE A 436 -7.46 12.38 22.16
N ILE A 437 -6.31 13.02 21.85
CA ILE A 437 -5.67 12.92 20.53
C ILE A 437 -4.69 11.74 20.48
N THR A 438 -3.91 11.52 21.53
CA THR A 438 -2.93 10.43 21.58
C THR A 438 -3.54 9.08 21.95
N ALA A 439 -4.79 9.06 22.42
CA ALA A 439 -5.51 7.84 22.81
C ALA A 439 -4.68 6.91 23.73
N GLU A 440 -4.12 7.49 24.81
CA GLU A 440 -3.25 6.76 25.74
C GLU A 440 -3.94 5.55 26.37
N HIS A 441 -3.20 4.43 26.45
CA HIS A 441 -3.70 3.18 27.03
C HIS A 441 -2.57 2.40 27.71
N ARG A 442 -2.95 1.31 28.39
CA ARG A 442 -2.01 0.33 29.00
C ARG A 442 -2.35 -1.10 28.58
N THR A 443 -2.88 -1.25 27.38
CA THR A 443 -3.30 -2.54 26.85
C THR A 443 -2.09 -3.32 26.32
N THR A 444 -2.08 -4.62 26.50
CA THR A 444 -1.09 -5.55 25.96
C THR A 444 -1.75 -6.63 25.13
N ALA A 445 -1.09 -7.08 24.08
CA ALA A 445 -1.59 -8.12 23.19
C ALA A 445 -1.50 -9.54 23.79
N LYS A 446 -0.88 -9.73 24.96
CA LYS A 446 -0.57 -11.04 25.53
C LYS A 446 -1.77 -11.99 25.57
N GLY A 447 -2.87 -11.56 26.20
CA GLY A 447 -4.05 -12.42 26.37
C GLY A 447 -4.66 -12.83 25.02
N TRP A 448 -4.71 -11.91 24.06
CA TRP A 448 -5.21 -12.20 22.72
C TRP A 448 -4.28 -13.12 21.93
N ALA A 449 -2.97 -12.90 22.01
CA ALA A 449 -1.97 -13.76 21.38
C ALA A 449 -2.07 -15.21 21.86
N GLU A 450 -2.14 -15.42 23.19
CA GLU A 450 -2.27 -16.73 23.82
C GLU A 450 -3.58 -17.42 23.41
N GLU A 451 -4.71 -16.71 23.47
CA GLU A 451 -6.04 -17.19 23.06
C GLU A 451 -6.07 -17.58 21.57
N ARG A 452 -5.36 -16.86 20.72
CA ARG A 452 -5.26 -17.17 19.28
C ARG A 452 -4.16 -18.17 18.95
N GLY A 453 -3.43 -18.69 19.92
CA GLY A 453 -2.42 -19.74 19.75
C GLY A 453 -1.09 -19.26 19.20
N PHE A 454 -0.78 -17.95 19.31
CA PHE A 454 0.52 -17.40 18.95
C PHE A 454 1.57 -17.68 20.02
N ILE A 455 2.82 -17.81 19.60
CA ILE A 455 3.96 -17.67 20.53
C ILE A 455 4.07 -16.17 20.82
N TYR A 456 3.97 -15.83 22.10
CA TYR A 456 4.07 -14.44 22.56
C TYR A 456 5.40 -14.22 23.30
N ARG A 457 6.10 -13.14 22.95
CA ARG A 457 7.28 -12.67 23.67
C ARG A 457 7.18 -11.17 23.91
N LYS A 458 7.49 -10.74 25.14
CA LYS A 458 7.55 -9.34 25.56
C LYS A 458 9.00 -8.89 25.61
N VAL A 459 9.28 -7.65 25.16
CA VAL A 459 10.58 -6.98 25.27
C VAL A 459 10.36 -5.59 25.84
N THR A 460 11.15 -5.19 26.84
CA THR A 460 11.08 -3.90 27.51
C THR A 460 12.42 -3.14 27.52
N GLU A 461 13.50 -3.82 27.17
CA GLU A 461 14.85 -3.24 27.16
C GLU A 461 15.74 -3.86 26.06
N GLU A 462 16.84 -3.18 25.78
CA GLU A 462 17.76 -3.54 24.69
C GLU A 462 18.37 -4.95 24.88
N GLY A 463 18.70 -5.32 26.15
CA GLY A 463 19.30 -6.61 26.44
C GLY A 463 18.43 -7.81 26.07
N GLU A 464 17.11 -7.67 26.16
CA GLU A 464 16.15 -8.72 25.77
C GLU A 464 15.94 -8.77 24.24
N LEU A 465 16.15 -7.64 23.54
CA LEU A 465 15.84 -7.50 22.13
C LEU A 465 16.70 -8.40 21.23
N GLU A 466 17.99 -8.55 21.57
CA GLU A 466 18.93 -9.34 20.76
C GLU A 466 18.48 -10.79 20.60
N GLU A 467 18.20 -11.44 21.73
CA GLU A 467 17.78 -12.83 21.74
C GLU A 467 16.37 -13.01 21.14
N ALA A 468 15.45 -12.08 21.48
CA ALA A 468 14.10 -12.09 20.93
C ALA A 468 14.10 -11.97 19.42
N MET A 469 14.90 -11.06 18.86
CA MET A 469 14.98 -10.82 17.43
C MET A 469 15.57 -12.01 16.68
N LYS A 470 16.58 -12.68 17.26
CA LYS A 470 17.18 -13.88 16.68
C LYS A 470 16.16 -15.00 16.48
N ASP A 471 15.32 -15.25 17.48
CA ASP A 471 14.25 -16.25 17.38
C ASP A 471 13.17 -15.82 16.42
N PHE A 472 12.79 -14.52 16.46
CA PHE A 472 11.74 -13.94 15.67
C PHE A 472 12.05 -13.95 14.17
N THR A 473 13.32 -13.74 13.77
CA THR A 473 13.78 -13.72 12.39
C THR A 473 14.35 -15.04 11.88
N ALA A 474 14.32 -16.09 12.70
CA ALA A 474 14.81 -17.41 12.29
C ALA A 474 14.07 -17.91 11.03
N SER A 475 14.83 -18.32 10.01
CA SER A 475 14.31 -18.80 8.72
C SER A 475 13.67 -20.19 8.79
N GLY A 476 13.89 -20.92 9.88
CA GLY A 476 13.28 -22.22 10.13
C GLY A 476 11.77 -22.13 10.38
N ALA A 477 11.04 -23.19 10.02
CA ALA A 477 9.61 -23.28 10.30
C ALA A 477 9.38 -23.28 11.83
N ALA A 478 8.85 -22.18 12.36
CA ALA A 478 8.32 -22.19 13.72
C ALA A 478 7.02 -23.00 13.76
N PRO A 479 6.73 -23.69 14.88
CA PRO A 479 5.53 -24.51 14.98
C PRO A 479 4.23 -23.68 14.99
N LYS A 480 4.32 -22.39 15.28
CA LYS A 480 3.19 -21.46 15.43
C LYS A 480 3.57 -20.06 14.95
N PRO A 481 2.59 -19.22 14.60
CA PRO A 481 2.82 -17.80 14.37
C PRO A 481 3.33 -17.11 15.64
N MET A 482 4.00 -15.97 15.50
CA MET A 482 4.65 -15.29 16.63
C MET A 482 4.21 -13.82 16.74
N ILE A 483 4.06 -13.35 17.97
CA ILE A 483 3.94 -11.92 18.31
C ILE A 483 5.11 -11.55 19.23
N LEU A 484 5.92 -10.61 18.76
CA LEU A 484 6.95 -9.93 19.54
C LEU A 484 6.44 -8.54 19.89
N GLU A 485 6.02 -8.33 21.13
CA GLU A 485 5.54 -7.03 21.63
C GLU A 485 6.68 -6.30 22.30
N VAL A 486 7.09 -5.17 21.72
CA VAL A 486 8.21 -4.34 22.16
C VAL A 486 7.67 -3.05 22.74
N PHE A 487 7.98 -2.81 24.01
CA PHE A 487 7.56 -1.60 24.71
C PHE A 487 8.63 -0.52 24.60
N THR A 488 8.25 0.67 24.18
CA THR A 488 9.12 1.84 24.01
C THR A 488 8.51 3.09 24.67
N ASP A 489 9.24 4.18 24.61
CA ASP A 489 8.82 5.46 25.19
C ASP A 489 8.65 6.49 24.06
N LYS A 490 7.38 6.85 23.76
CA LYS A 490 7.01 7.77 22.67
C LYS A 490 7.67 9.15 22.74
N GLU A 491 7.96 9.66 23.94
CA GLU A 491 8.63 10.97 24.10
C GLU A 491 10.11 10.87 23.74
N LYS A 492 10.78 9.78 24.17
CA LYS A 492 12.17 9.49 23.80
C LYS A 492 12.28 9.23 22.31
N ASP A 493 11.41 8.44 21.73
CA ASP A 493 11.42 8.10 20.30
C ASP A 493 11.28 9.37 19.45
N THR A 494 10.34 10.24 19.80
CA THR A 494 10.16 11.55 19.14
C THR A 494 11.41 12.42 19.26
N ALA A 495 12.05 12.48 20.44
CA ALA A 495 13.27 13.27 20.66
C ALA A 495 14.44 12.73 19.84
N LEU A 496 14.60 11.41 19.76
CA LEU A 496 15.63 10.75 18.97
C LEU A 496 15.47 11.02 17.46
N LEU A 497 14.25 10.94 16.93
CA LEU A 497 13.99 11.28 15.55
C LEU A 497 14.35 12.72 15.23
N ARG A 498 13.92 13.66 16.06
CA ARG A 498 14.28 15.08 15.91
C ARG A 498 15.81 15.27 15.99
N GLY A 499 16.48 14.61 16.95
CA GLY A 499 17.94 14.65 17.10
C GLY A 499 18.66 14.15 15.86
N TYR A 500 18.21 13.03 15.26
CA TYR A 500 18.78 12.51 14.02
C TYR A 500 18.67 13.54 12.88
N TYR A 501 17.48 14.07 12.61
CA TYR A 501 17.33 15.05 11.54
C TYR A 501 18.13 16.33 11.81
N HIS A 502 18.19 16.82 13.04
CA HIS A 502 19.05 17.99 13.39
C HIS A 502 20.54 17.70 13.22
N SER A 503 21.00 16.47 13.40
CA SER A 503 22.42 16.13 13.20
C SER A 503 22.83 16.13 11.72
N LEU A 504 21.88 16.17 10.79
CA LEU A 504 22.12 16.20 9.35
C LEU A 504 22.30 17.64 8.81
N THR A 505 21.89 18.66 9.56
CA THR A 505 21.99 20.09 9.22
C THR A 505 23.05 20.81 10.05
#